data_5cbbf2fa13da74231d8c73b1bc45e84d
#
_entry.id   5cbbf2fa13da74231d8c73b1bc45e84d
#
_cell.length_a   1.000
_cell.length_b   1.000
_cell.length_c   1.000
_cell.angle_alpha   90.00
_cell.angle_beta   90.00
_cell.angle_gamma   90.00
#
_symmetry.space_group_name_H-M   'P 1'
#
loop_
_entity.id
_entity.type
_entity.pdbx_description
1 polymer ?
#
loop_
_entity_poly.entity_id
_entity_poly.type
_entity_poly.pdbx_seq_one_letter_code
_entity_poly.pdbx_strand_id
1 'polypeptide(L)'
;MEIFDTKIEASNPGTLLVDVNRIIDTAPHSRNEAIASFLRIVRICEERGSGFDRMEEGMRDLTIPAPKVECGDDFTRTKLYWYANLNDWKREDKIRTCYLYTCYCYVNEIEVANAVLRERFGVEEKNKAIISRIIKDTMNAGLIKLSDVNVAPKLRRYIPYWA
;
A
#
# COMPACT_ATOMS: atom_id res chain seq x y z
N MET A 1 -1.76 -9.14 -19.26
CA MET A 1 -2.74 -8.93 -18.17
C MET A 1 -3.68 -10.11 -18.16
N GLU A 2 -3.90 -10.70 -16.99
CA GLU A 2 -4.75 -11.88 -16.79
C GLU A 2 -5.80 -11.59 -15.73
N ILE A 3 -7.00 -12.09 -15.92
CA ILE A 3 -8.14 -11.88 -15.03
C ILE A 3 -8.56 -13.24 -14.45
N PHE A 4 -8.61 -13.31 -13.13
CA PHE A 4 -9.02 -14.49 -12.35
C PHE A 4 -10.26 -14.17 -11.52
N ASP A 5 -10.90 -15.18 -10.96
CA ASP A 5 -12.12 -15.00 -10.13
C ASP A 5 -11.93 -14.07 -8.91
N THR A 6 -10.70 -13.93 -8.40
CA THR A 6 -10.42 -13.16 -7.17
C THR A 6 -9.36 -12.08 -7.33
N LYS A 7 -8.77 -11.93 -8.52
CA LYS A 7 -7.69 -10.97 -8.77
C LYS A 7 -7.49 -10.66 -10.25
N ILE A 8 -6.85 -9.52 -10.51
CA ILE A 8 -6.23 -9.20 -11.80
C ILE A 8 -4.72 -9.23 -11.61
N GLU A 9 -3.98 -9.79 -12.56
CA GLU A 9 -2.53 -9.74 -12.63
C GLU A 9 -2.07 -9.02 -13.89
N ALA A 10 -1.19 -8.04 -13.70
CA ALA A 10 -0.47 -7.40 -14.80
C ALA A 10 1.01 -7.71 -14.66
N SER A 11 1.61 -8.35 -15.66
CA SER A 11 3.02 -8.69 -15.68
C SER A 11 3.72 -7.98 -16.83
N ASN A 12 4.89 -7.40 -16.54
CA ASN A 12 5.75 -6.73 -17.51
C ASN A 12 7.18 -7.27 -17.37
N PRO A 13 7.95 -7.34 -18.45
CA PRO A 13 9.37 -7.62 -18.37
C PRO A 13 10.12 -6.46 -17.69
N GLY A 14 11.21 -6.79 -17.02
CA GLY A 14 12.07 -5.87 -16.30
C GLY A 14 11.68 -5.62 -14.85
N THR A 15 12.70 -5.32 -14.04
CA THR A 15 12.57 -5.04 -12.60
C THR A 15 12.05 -3.63 -12.34
N LEU A 16 11.53 -3.37 -11.16
CA LEU A 16 11.25 -1.99 -10.72
C LEU A 16 12.57 -1.21 -10.55
N LEU A 17 12.49 0.10 -10.77
CA LEU A 17 13.59 1.04 -10.53
C LEU A 17 13.59 1.55 -9.09
N VAL A 18 12.59 1.20 -8.31
CA VAL A 18 12.36 1.65 -6.93
C VAL A 18 12.14 0.43 -6.02
N ASP A 19 12.43 0.57 -4.74
CA ASP A 19 12.09 -0.46 -3.75
C ASP A 19 10.56 -0.60 -3.65
N VAL A 20 10.07 -1.84 -3.73
CA VAL A 20 8.64 -2.16 -3.60
C VAL A 20 8.05 -1.60 -2.30
N ASN A 21 8.83 -1.61 -1.22
CA ASN A 21 8.39 -1.08 0.07
C ASN A 21 8.39 0.45 0.13
N ARG A 22 9.00 1.13 -0.85
CA ARG A 22 9.10 2.58 -0.96
C ARG A 22 8.33 3.15 -2.15
N ILE A 23 7.47 2.33 -2.77
CA ILE A 23 6.79 2.69 -4.03
C ILE A 23 5.85 3.91 -3.89
N ILE A 24 5.31 4.17 -2.69
CA ILE A 24 4.41 5.30 -2.42
C ILE A 24 5.18 6.62 -2.26
N ASP A 25 6.36 6.59 -1.68
CA ASP A 25 7.11 7.81 -1.32
C ASP A 25 8.30 8.10 -2.23
N THR A 26 8.62 7.18 -3.15
CA THR A 26 9.74 7.39 -4.07
C THR A 26 9.29 8.21 -5.28
N ALA A 27 10.10 9.22 -5.64
CA ALA A 27 9.88 10.01 -6.84
C ALA A 27 9.80 9.14 -8.10
N PRO A 28 8.99 9.53 -9.10
CA PRO A 28 8.88 8.78 -10.35
C PRO A 28 10.25 8.68 -11.06
N HIS A 29 10.56 7.50 -11.54
CA HIS A 29 11.75 7.24 -12.35
C HIS A 29 11.34 6.62 -13.67
N SER A 30 11.98 7.06 -14.77
CA SER A 30 11.75 6.46 -16.06
C SER A 30 13.03 5.75 -16.56
N ARG A 31 12.88 4.63 -17.29
CA ARG A 31 14.00 3.94 -17.93
C ARG A 31 14.48 4.69 -19.17
N ASN A 32 13.60 5.46 -19.79
CA ASN A 32 13.88 6.19 -21.01
C ASN A 32 13.19 7.56 -20.95
N GLU A 33 13.94 8.56 -20.49
CA GLU A 33 13.44 9.93 -20.33
C GLU A 33 12.99 10.57 -21.65
N ALA A 34 13.62 10.22 -22.78
CA ALA A 34 13.23 10.77 -24.07
C ALA A 34 11.83 10.27 -24.48
N ILE A 35 11.57 8.97 -24.33
CA ILE A 35 10.25 8.39 -24.60
C ILE A 35 9.22 8.91 -23.58
N ALA A 36 9.56 8.95 -22.29
CA ALA A 36 8.67 9.46 -21.26
C ALA A 36 8.28 10.92 -21.52
N SER A 37 9.25 11.76 -21.88
CA SER A 37 9.01 13.17 -22.25
C SER A 37 8.12 13.30 -23.47
N PHE A 38 8.36 12.51 -24.51
CA PHE A 38 7.50 12.51 -25.70
C PHE A 38 6.06 12.11 -25.36
N LEU A 39 5.88 11.01 -24.58
CA LEU A 39 4.55 10.55 -24.17
C LEU A 39 3.80 11.57 -23.31
N ARG A 40 4.52 12.37 -22.51
CA ARG A 40 3.94 13.51 -21.77
C ARG A 40 3.45 14.61 -22.68
N ILE A 41 4.27 14.99 -23.67
CA ILE A 41 3.89 16.04 -24.64
C ILE A 41 2.59 15.68 -25.38
N VAL A 42 2.46 14.41 -25.80
CA VAL A 42 1.24 13.92 -26.46
C VAL A 42 0.13 13.50 -25.50
N ARG A 43 0.30 13.74 -24.19
CA ARG A 43 -0.70 13.49 -23.13
C ARG A 43 -1.12 12.02 -22.99
N ILE A 44 -0.26 11.07 -23.31
CA ILE A 44 -0.50 9.64 -23.14
C ILE A 44 -0.12 9.20 -21.72
N CYS A 45 0.85 9.83 -21.08
CA CYS A 45 1.23 9.53 -19.69
C CYS A 45 1.38 10.80 -18.85
N GLU A 46 1.29 10.64 -17.53
CA GLU A 46 1.57 11.65 -16.53
C GLU A 46 2.89 11.31 -15.82
N GLU A 47 3.58 12.33 -15.26
CA GLU A 47 4.84 12.14 -14.52
C GLU A 47 4.68 12.28 -13.00
N ARG A 48 3.47 12.22 -12.49
CA ARG A 48 3.19 12.56 -11.08
C ARG A 48 3.49 11.42 -10.09
N GLY A 49 3.81 10.20 -10.56
CA GLY A 49 3.96 9.03 -9.67
C GLY A 49 2.66 8.59 -8.99
N SER A 50 1.54 9.23 -9.29
CA SER A 50 0.24 9.05 -8.62
C SER A 50 -0.47 7.73 -8.91
N GLY A 51 0.10 6.87 -9.76
CA GLY A 51 -0.57 5.62 -10.15
C GLY A 51 -0.81 4.67 -8.99
N PHE A 52 0.17 4.57 -8.08
CA PHE A 52 0.06 3.69 -6.93
C PHE A 52 -0.88 4.25 -5.86
N ASP A 53 -0.87 5.58 -5.67
CA ASP A 53 -1.81 6.27 -4.76
C ASP A 53 -3.25 6.06 -5.20
N ARG A 54 -3.53 6.20 -6.51
CA ARG A 54 -4.87 5.95 -7.09
C ARG A 54 -5.31 4.48 -6.94
N MET A 55 -4.37 3.52 -7.03
CA MET A 55 -4.68 2.13 -6.76
C MET A 55 -5.03 1.92 -5.27
N GLU A 56 -4.26 2.49 -4.35
CA GLU A 56 -4.56 2.39 -2.91
C GLU A 56 -5.88 3.07 -2.54
N GLU A 57 -6.17 4.24 -3.11
CA GLU A 57 -7.46 4.93 -2.94
C GLU A 57 -8.63 4.08 -3.42
N GLY A 58 -8.56 3.54 -4.63
CA GLY A 58 -9.60 2.66 -5.16
C GLY A 58 -9.79 1.39 -4.33
N MET A 59 -8.70 0.78 -3.84
CA MET A 59 -8.76 -0.38 -2.97
C MET A 59 -9.34 -0.05 -1.59
N ARG A 60 -9.05 1.14 -1.06
CA ARG A 60 -9.62 1.64 0.19
C ARG A 60 -11.13 1.80 0.08
N ASP A 61 -11.61 2.46 -0.96
CA ASP A 61 -13.03 2.75 -1.15
C ASP A 61 -13.86 1.45 -1.28
N LEU A 62 -13.27 0.41 -1.83
CA LEU A 62 -13.88 -0.91 -1.94
C LEU A 62 -13.64 -1.81 -0.71
N THR A 63 -12.84 -1.37 0.26
CA THR A 63 -12.46 -2.15 1.45
C THR A 63 -11.86 -3.52 1.09
N ILE A 64 -10.95 -3.53 0.12
CA ILE A 64 -10.25 -4.74 -0.36
C ILE A 64 -8.75 -4.66 -0.09
N PRO A 65 -7.99 -5.76 -0.21
CA PRO A 65 -6.55 -5.75 0.08
C PRO A 65 -5.79 -4.78 -0.81
N ALA A 66 -4.80 -4.10 -0.25
CA ALA A 66 -3.89 -3.23 -1.00
C ALA A 66 -3.18 -3.99 -2.14
N PRO A 67 -2.77 -3.30 -3.21
CA PRO A 67 -2.07 -3.91 -4.33
C PRO A 67 -0.85 -4.69 -3.87
N LYS A 68 -0.55 -5.80 -4.55
CA LYS A 68 0.69 -6.55 -4.33
C LYS A 68 1.60 -6.40 -5.55
N VAL A 69 2.80 -5.91 -5.33
CA VAL A 69 3.84 -5.86 -6.36
C VAL A 69 4.88 -6.93 -6.06
N GLU A 70 5.20 -7.73 -7.06
CA GLU A 70 6.23 -8.76 -7.01
C GLU A 70 7.27 -8.45 -8.07
N CYS A 71 8.53 -8.49 -7.69
CA CYS A 71 9.66 -8.28 -8.61
C CYS A 71 10.57 -9.50 -8.59
N GLY A 72 10.95 -9.96 -9.76
CA GLY A 72 12.04 -10.90 -9.97
C GLY A 72 13.19 -10.24 -10.72
N ASP A 73 14.16 -11.03 -11.15
CA ASP A 73 15.37 -10.53 -11.84
C ASP A 73 15.04 -9.84 -13.17
N ASP A 74 13.97 -10.25 -13.84
CA ASP A 74 13.60 -9.80 -15.19
C ASP A 74 12.11 -9.47 -15.35
N PHE A 75 11.34 -9.46 -14.28
CA PHE A 75 9.90 -9.16 -14.35
C PHE A 75 9.41 -8.31 -13.18
N THR A 76 8.32 -7.60 -13.44
CA THR A 76 7.48 -6.95 -12.42
C THR A 76 6.05 -7.41 -12.61
N ARG A 77 5.39 -7.82 -11.55
CA ARG A 77 3.99 -8.26 -11.54
C ARG A 77 3.21 -7.50 -10.48
N THR A 78 2.11 -6.88 -10.89
CA THR A 78 1.16 -6.23 -9.99
C THR A 78 -0.11 -7.07 -9.91
N LYS A 79 -0.58 -7.31 -8.68
CA LYS A 79 -1.81 -8.04 -8.38
C LYS A 79 -2.80 -7.12 -7.68
N LEU A 80 -4.00 -7.02 -8.21
CA LEU A 80 -5.13 -6.33 -7.62
C LEU A 80 -6.17 -7.38 -7.23
N TYR A 81 -6.62 -7.36 -5.98
CA TYR A 81 -7.58 -8.32 -5.45
C TYR A 81 -8.98 -7.70 -5.36
N TRP A 82 -10.04 -8.50 -5.39
CA TRP A 82 -11.41 -8.03 -5.19
C TRP A 82 -12.25 -8.85 -4.22
N TYR A 83 -11.62 -9.52 -3.26
CA TYR A 83 -12.35 -10.12 -2.15
C TYR A 83 -12.45 -9.12 -0.99
N ALA A 84 -13.71 -8.78 -0.64
CA ALA A 84 -13.98 -7.74 0.35
C ALA A 84 -14.06 -8.24 1.80
N ASN A 85 -14.39 -9.53 2.03
CA ASN A 85 -14.51 -10.05 3.39
C ASN A 85 -13.15 -10.17 4.06
N LEU A 86 -12.91 -9.38 5.12
CA LEU A 86 -11.65 -9.36 5.85
C LEU A 86 -11.23 -10.74 6.41
N ASN A 87 -12.19 -11.64 6.67
CA ASN A 87 -11.87 -12.98 7.16
C ASN A 87 -11.14 -13.82 6.11
N ASP A 88 -11.40 -13.56 4.82
CA ASP A 88 -10.81 -14.28 3.69
C ASP A 88 -9.39 -13.76 3.37
N TRP A 89 -9.00 -12.61 3.96
CA TRP A 89 -7.66 -12.06 3.73
C TRP A 89 -6.61 -12.89 4.43
N LYS A 90 -5.57 -13.24 3.70
CA LYS A 90 -4.36 -13.85 4.28
C LYS A 90 -3.69 -12.86 5.24
N ARG A 91 -2.93 -13.40 6.20
CA ARG A 91 -2.18 -12.59 7.15
C ARG A 91 -1.24 -11.60 6.44
N GLU A 92 -0.60 -12.03 5.37
CA GLU A 92 0.31 -11.21 4.56
C GLU A 92 -0.42 -10.04 3.89
N ASP A 93 -1.65 -10.25 3.40
CA ASP A 93 -2.47 -9.21 2.79
C ASP A 93 -2.89 -8.15 3.82
N LYS A 94 -3.21 -8.57 5.05
CA LYS A 94 -3.51 -7.67 6.17
C LYS A 94 -2.30 -6.82 6.54
N ILE A 95 -1.11 -7.43 6.66
CA ILE A 95 0.15 -6.74 6.96
C ILE A 95 0.48 -5.75 5.85
N ARG A 96 0.43 -6.18 4.58
CA ARG A 96 0.72 -5.32 3.42
C ARG A 96 -0.24 -4.13 3.36
N THR A 97 -1.54 -4.36 3.54
CA THR A 97 -2.54 -3.29 3.54
C THR A 97 -2.32 -2.30 4.67
N CYS A 98 -2.03 -2.78 5.88
CA CYS A 98 -1.70 -1.93 7.02
C CYS A 98 -0.47 -1.07 6.73
N TYR A 99 0.59 -1.66 6.19
CA TYR A 99 1.83 -0.97 5.86
C TYR A 99 1.63 0.09 4.76
N LEU A 100 1.09 -0.30 3.60
CA LEU A 100 0.92 0.62 2.47
C LEU A 100 -0.02 1.77 2.80
N TYR A 101 -1.09 1.51 3.54
CA TYR A 101 -1.98 2.57 4.00
C TYR A 101 -1.31 3.50 5.02
N THR A 102 -0.44 2.97 5.88
CA THR A 102 0.37 3.80 6.79
C THR A 102 1.35 4.68 6.00
N CYS A 103 1.97 4.17 4.94
CA CYS A 103 2.81 4.97 4.05
C CYS A 103 2.02 6.07 3.33
N TYR A 104 0.85 5.72 2.76
CA TYR A 104 -0.05 6.68 2.12
C TYR A 104 -0.46 7.80 3.07
N CYS A 105 -0.90 7.46 4.28
CA CYS A 105 -1.26 8.44 5.30
C CYS A 105 -0.06 9.33 5.68
N TYR A 106 1.12 8.76 5.85
CA TYR A 106 2.32 9.51 6.22
C TYR A 106 2.70 10.54 5.16
N VAL A 107 2.70 10.17 3.88
CA VAL A 107 2.99 11.10 2.77
C VAL A 107 1.94 12.21 2.65
N ASN A 108 0.69 11.91 3.01
CA ASN A 108 -0.42 12.88 3.01
C ASN A 108 -0.62 13.59 4.36
N GLU A 109 0.35 13.52 5.27
CA GLU A 109 0.31 14.18 6.60
C GLU A 109 -0.89 13.78 7.48
N ILE A 110 -1.39 12.56 7.31
CA ILE A 110 -2.49 11.98 8.08
C ILE A 110 -1.93 11.15 9.24
N GLU A 111 -2.31 11.47 10.47
CA GLU A 111 -1.91 10.69 11.64
C GLU A 111 -2.58 9.31 11.70
N VAL A 112 -1.79 8.26 11.70
CA VAL A 112 -2.28 6.89 11.73
C VAL A 112 -2.47 6.40 13.16
N ALA A 113 -3.72 6.17 13.54
CA ALA A 113 -4.12 5.53 14.78
C ALA A 113 -4.95 4.26 14.49
N ASN A 114 -5.28 3.49 15.52
CA ASN A 114 -6.17 2.33 15.36
C ASN A 114 -7.52 2.68 14.69
N ALA A 115 -8.07 3.87 14.98
CA ALA A 115 -9.34 4.32 14.39
C ALA A 115 -9.24 4.48 12.87
N VAL A 116 -8.17 5.11 12.38
CA VAL A 116 -7.91 5.33 10.95
C VAL A 116 -7.73 3.99 10.22
N LEU A 117 -6.99 3.05 10.82
CA LEU A 117 -6.85 1.70 10.26
C LEU A 117 -8.16 0.90 10.32
N ARG A 118 -9.00 1.08 11.36
CA ARG A 118 -10.33 0.43 11.38
C ARG A 118 -11.19 0.86 10.19
N GLU A 119 -11.18 2.14 9.88
CA GLU A 119 -11.89 2.68 8.71
C GLU A 119 -11.38 2.03 7.41
N ARG A 120 -10.06 1.98 7.21
CA ARG A 120 -9.43 1.32 6.06
C ARG A 120 -9.84 -0.14 5.87
N PHE A 121 -10.01 -0.87 6.98
CA PHE A 121 -10.37 -2.28 6.98
C PHE A 121 -11.88 -2.55 7.10
N GLY A 122 -12.72 -1.53 7.16
CA GLY A 122 -14.16 -1.66 7.35
C GLY A 122 -14.54 -2.33 8.68
N VAL A 123 -13.76 -2.09 9.75
CA VAL A 123 -13.94 -2.76 11.06
C VAL A 123 -14.59 -1.82 12.06
N GLU A 124 -15.73 -2.23 12.61
CA GLU A 124 -16.45 -1.49 13.66
C GLU A 124 -15.64 -1.38 14.97
N GLU A 125 -15.94 -0.36 15.78
CA GLU A 125 -15.23 -0.10 17.03
C GLU A 125 -15.28 -1.26 18.03
N LYS A 126 -16.39 -1.97 18.11
CA LYS A 126 -16.53 -3.15 18.98
C LYS A 126 -15.51 -4.25 18.68
N ASN A 127 -14.97 -4.27 17.44
CA ASN A 127 -14.00 -5.25 16.93
C ASN A 127 -12.57 -4.69 16.84
N LYS A 128 -12.25 -3.57 17.51
CA LYS A 128 -10.94 -2.91 17.46
C LYS A 128 -9.74 -3.82 17.76
N ALA A 129 -9.95 -4.91 18.48
CA ALA A 129 -8.92 -5.89 18.80
C ALA A 129 -8.35 -6.57 17.53
N ILE A 130 -9.14 -6.70 16.46
CA ILE A 130 -8.70 -7.25 15.18
C ILE A 130 -7.60 -6.35 14.60
N ILE A 131 -7.85 -5.05 14.55
CA ILE A 131 -6.88 -4.08 14.03
C ILE A 131 -5.65 -3.98 14.93
N SER A 132 -5.82 -4.04 16.25
CA SER A 132 -4.67 -4.05 17.16
C SER A 132 -3.74 -5.25 16.91
N ARG A 133 -4.29 -6.40 16.51
CA ARG A 133 -3.51 -7.58 16.12
C ARG A 133 -2.79 -7.35 14.79
N ILE A 134 -3.46 -6.81 13.79
CA ILE A 134 -2.87 -6.49 12.49
C ILE A 134 -1.71 -5.48 12.66
N ILE A 135 -1.91 -4.43 13.44
CA ILE A 135 -0.87 -3.45 13.77
C ILE A 135 0.33 -4.16 14.42
N LYS A 136 0.09 -5.01 15.41
CA LYS A 136 1.15 -5.77 16.08
C LYS A 136 1.91 -6.67 15.10
N ASP A 137 1.20 -7.36 14.21
CA ASP A 137 1.80 -8.21 13.19
C ASP A 137 2.66 -7.40 12.22
N THR A 138 2.21 -6.20 11.83
CA THR A 138 2.93 -5.29 10.93
C THR A 138 4.17 -4.70 11.61
N MET A 139 4.09 -4.37 12.91
CA MET A 139 5.25 -3.96 13.71
C MET A 139 6.27 -5.08 13.86
N ASN A 140 5.81 -6.31 14.13
CA ASN A 140 6.68 -7.48 14.23
C ASN A 140 7.38 -7.81 12.91
N ALA A 141 6.76 -7.47 11.78
CA ALA A 141 7.38 -7.56 10.45
C ALA A 141 8.38 -6.41 10.17
N GLY A 142 8.56 -5.46 11.10
CA GLY A 142 9.49 -4.35 10.96
C GLY A 142 9.06 -3.28 9.94
N LEU A 143 7.79 -3.27 9.52
CA LEU A 143 7.29 -2.40 8.45
C LEU A 143 6.76 -1.05 8.96
N ILE A 144 6.24 -1.03 10.20
CA ILE A 144 5.80 0.20 10.87
C ILE A 144 6.38 0.27 12.28
N LYS A 145 6.45 1.48 12.82
CA LYS A 145 6.90 1.75 14.19
C LYS A 145 6.00 2.78 14.88
N LEU A 146 6.13 2.93 16.20
CA LEU A 146 5.50 4.02 16.93
C LEU A 146 6.19 5.34 16.57
N SER A 147 5.41 6.41 16.38
CA SER A 147 5.93 7.76 16.21
C SER A 147 6.58 8.28 17.51
N ASP A 148 6.01 7.88 18.65
CA ASP A 148 6.56 8.15 19.99
C ASP A 148 6.32 6.92 20.89
N VAL A 149 7.38 6.42 21.50
CA VAL A 149 7.35 5.24 22.37
C VAL A 149 6.86 5.54 23.79
N ASN A 150 6.87 6.83 24.20
CA ASN A 150 6.57 7.27 25.56
C ASN A 150 5.09 7.61 25.78
N VAL A 151 4.23 7.41 24.78
CA VAL A 151 2.81 7.75 24.88
C VAL A 151 1.95 6.61 25.40
N ALA A 152 0.88 6.98 26.12
CA ALA A 152 -0.12 6.01 26.56
C ALA A 152 -0.76 5.26 25.38
N PRO A 153 -1.19 4.00 25.54
CA PRO A 153 -1.74 3.19 24.44
C PRO A 153 -2.83 3.85 23.60
N LYS A 154 -3.67 4.69 24.21
CA LYS A 154 -4.74 5.42 23.53
C LYS A 154 -4.24 6.52 22.57
N LEU A 155 -3.03 7.02 22.80
CA LEU A 155 -2.42 8.11 22.04
C LEU A 155 -1.42 7.62 20.99
N ARG A 156 -1.21 6.32 20.90
CA ARG A 156 -0.25 5.74 19.96
C ARG A 156 -0.57 6.11 18.53
N ARG A 157 0.46 6.56 17.82
CA ARG A 157 0.47 6.81 16.38
C ARG A 157 1.53 5.94 15.74
N TYR A 158 1.29 5.59 14.50
CA TYR A 158 2.15 4.68 13.76
C TYR A 158 2.66 5.37 12.52
N ILE A 159 3.92 5.14 12.20
CA ILE A 159 4.60 5.66 11.02
C ILE A 159 5.32 4.51 10.31
N PRO A 160 5.66 4.66 9.00
CA PRO A 160 6.49 3.68 8.30
C PRO A 160 7.86 3.52 8.98
N TYR A 161 8.50 2.37 8.79
CA TYR A 161 9.82 2.09 9.40
C TYR A 161 10.91 3.08 8.98
N TRP A 162 10.79 3.61 7.77
CA TRP A 162 11.74 4.51 7.14
C TRP A 162 11.52 6.01 7.48
N ALA A 163 10.42 6.35 8.10
CA ALA A 163 10.06 7.72 8.48
C ALA A 163 10.81 8.19 9.73
#